data_812718a4bcd70c0075227bfc72b98f79
#
_entry.id   812718a4bcd70c0075227bfc72b98f79
#
_cell.length_a   1.000
_cell.length_b   1.000
_cell.length_c   1.000
_cell.angle_alpha   90.00
_cell.angle_beta   90.00
_cell.angle_gamma   90.00
#
_symmetry.space_group_name_H-M   'P 1'
#
loop_
_entity.id
_entity.type
_entity.pdbx_description
1 polymer ?
#
loop_
_entity_poly.entity_id
_entity_poly.type
_entity_poly.pdbx_seq_one_letter_code
_entity_poly.pdbx_strand_id
1 'polypeptide(L)'
;MSSANSAKILRVGVIHGGKIIEERHLKHHESVTVGQDARNTFVVSASGLPSSFRIFEHRHNQYHLVFADPMEGRVRLGNADVDFASLRSQGLVKKRGNLYELPLNESTRGKVVLGEVTLLFQFVKAPPEPAKAQLPPSIKGSLWQSMDQLFLIVLAGSLLVHFSAAGYLACAPRVEEHELSLDELPDRFARVLIPTRPPETKPAPTQGAPEVDKKETKSEESNKHGYCNSHG
;
A
#
# COMPACT_ATOMS: atom_id res chain seq x y z
N MET A 1 31.54 -33.95 -7.72
CA MET A 1 31.23 -32.52 -7.91
C MET A 1 30.08 -32.45 -8.91
N SER A 2 28.85 -32.42 -8.42
CA SER A 2 27.65 -32.42 -9.27
C SER A 2 27.54 -31.03 -9.85
N SER A 3 27.83 -30.85 -11.14
CA SER A 3 27.48 -29.64 -11.89
C SER A 3 25.95 -29.53 -11.87
N ALA A 4 25.41 -28.77 -10.93
CA ALA A 4 24.02 -28.40 -10.95
C ALA A 4 23.78 -27.74 -12.31
N ASN A 5 23.05 -28.44 -13.18
CA ASN A 5 22.56 -27.93 -14.45
C ASN A 5 21.59 -26.82 -14.13
N SER A 6 22.12 -25.63 -13.85
CA SER A 6 21.30 -24.46 -13.53
C SER A 6 20.50 -24.15 -14.78
N ALA A 7 19.16 -24.28 -14.67
CA ALA A 7 18.21 -23.92 -15.71
C ALA A 7 18.57 -22.56 -16.29
N LYS A 8 18.61 -22.44 -17.61
CA LYS A 8 18.86 -21.16 -18.25
C LYS A 8 17.59 -20.32 -18.23
N ILE A 9 17.77 -19.07 -18.00
CA ILE A 9 16.69 -18.08 -18.02
C ILE A 9 16.76 -17.23 -19.29
N LEU A 10 15.62 -16.77 -19.75
CA LEU A 10 15.54 -15.87 -20.89
C LEU A 10 15.97 -14.46 -20.46
N ARG A 11 16.98 -13.93 -21.15
CA ARG A 11 17.47 -12.56 -21.03
C ARG A 11 17.01 -11.80 -22.25
N VAL A 12 16.33 -10.67 -22.05
CA VAL A 12 15.86 -9.79 -23.11
C VAL A 12 16.41 -8.40 -22.87
N GLY A 13 17.03 -7.84 -23.90
CA GLY A 13 17.55 -6.48 -23.90
C GLY A 13 16.87 -5.65 -24.99
N VAL A 14 16.57 -4.41 -24.66
CA VAL A 14 15.99 -3.41 -25.58
C VAL A 14 17.07 -2.45 -26.03
N ILE A 15 17.27 -2.34 -27.35
CA ILE A 15 18.21 -1.41 -27.96
C ILE A 15 17.44 -0.32 -28.71
N HIS A 16 17.79 0.91 -28.44
CA HIS A 16 17.32 2.09 -29.18
C HIS A 16 18.50 2.99 -29.49
N GLY A 17 18.60 3.49 -30.74
CA GLY A 17 19.71 4.34 -31.16
C GLY A 17 21.09 3.70 -30.96
N GLY A 18 21.20 2.37 -31.08
CA GLY A 18 22.44 1.63 -30.89
C GLY A 18 22.88 1.41 -29.43
N LYS A 19 22.09 1.84 -28.46
CA LYS A 19 22.37 1.69 -27.03
C LYS A 19 21.34 0.76 -26.38
N ILE A 20 21.80 -0.09 -25.45
CA ILE A 20 20.89 -0.86 -24.60
C ILE A 20 20.26 0.10 -23.61
N ILE A 21 18.93 0.26 -23.67
CA ILE A 21 18.16 1.13 -22.80
C ILE A 21 17.55 0.37 -21.61
N GLU A 22 17.22 -0.89 -21.80
CA GLU A 22 16.66 -1.73 -20.76
C GLU A 22 17.08 -3.18 -20.97
N GLU A 23 17.27 -3.92 -19.88
CA GLU A 23 17.58 -5.35 -19.90
C GLU A 23 16.86 -6.03 -18.74
N ARG A 24 16.24 -7.17 -19.03
CA ARG A 24 15.57 -7.99 -18.01
C ARG A 24 15.95 -9.46 -18.11
N HIS A 25 16.08 -10.08 -16.95
CA HIS A 25 16.25 -11.51 -16.77
C HIS A 25 14.95 -12.13 -16.27
N LEU A 26 14.33 -12.97 -17.07
CA LEU A 26 13.03 -13.58 -16.78
C LEU A 26 13.21 -14.85 -15.96
N LYS A 27 13.18 -14.72 -14.65
CA LYS A 27 13.41 -15.81 -13.70
C LYS A 27 12.19 -16.72 -13.51
N HIS A 28 10.97 -16.17 -13.67
CA HIS A 28 9.73 -16.84 -13.28
C HIS A 28 8.91 -17.39 -14.45
N HIS A 29 9.54 -17.60 -15.60
CA HIS A 29 8.87 -18.14 -16.78
C HIS A 29 7.65 -17.30 -17.22
N GLU A 30 7.74 -15.99 -17.09
CA GLU A 30 6.71 -15.04 -17.43
C GLU A 30 6.66 -14.76 -18.94
N SER A 31 5.47 -14.49 -19.46
CA SER A 31 5.32 -13.98 -20.82
C SER A 31 5.78 -12.53 -20.90
N VAL A 32 6.45 -12.17 -22.01
CA VAL A 32 6.98 -10.82 -22.24
C VAL A 32 6.07 -10.06 -23.19
N THR A 33 5.63 -8.89 -22.74
CA THR A 33 4.84 -7.97 -23.55
C THR A 33 5.63 -6.70 -23.87
N VAL A 34 5.41 -6.17 -25.07
CA VAL A 34 6.02 -4.95 -25.57
C VAL A 34 4.96 -4.02 -26.15
N GLY A 35 5.11 -2.73 -26.04
CA GLY A 35 4.20 -1.73 -26.59
C GLY A 35 4.16 -0.47 -25.75
N GLN A 36 3.21 0.43 -26.08
CA GLN A 36 3.12 1.76 -25.46
C GLN A 36 2.42 1.75 -24.08
N ASP A 37 1.68 0.70 -23.75
CA ASP A 37 1.01 0.60 -22.45
C ASP A 37 2.05 0.47 -21.32
N ALA A 38 1.88 1.23 -20.24
CA ALA A 38 2.73 1.18 -19.05
C ALA A 38 2.73 -0.17 -18.34
N ARG A 39 1.75 -1.05 -18.62
CA ARG A 39 1.65 -2.41 -18.07
C ARG A 39 2.53 -3.43 -18.80
N ASN A 40 3.13 -3.04 -19.92
CA ASN A 40 3.99 -3.95 -20.65
C ASN A 40 5.28 -4.25 -19.90
N THR A 41 5.85 -5.41 -20.19
CA THR A 41 7.19 -5.76 -19.67
C THR A 41 8.24 -4.78 -20.16
N PHE A 42 8.14 -4.36 -21.42
CA PHE A 42 8.96 -3.29 -21.99
C PHE A 42 8.05 -2.24 -22.61
N VAL A 43 8.18 -1.01 -22.15
CA VAL A 43 7.43 0.12 -22.66
C VAL A 43 8.22 0.74 -23.82
N VAL A 44 7.78 0.49 -25.03
CA VAL A 44 8.43 0.99 -26.25
C VAL A 44 7.41 1.57 -27.22
N SER A 45 7.77 2.68 -27.85
CA SER A 45 6.99 3.26 -28.94
C SER A 45 7.55 2.77 -30.27
N ALA A 46 6.78 1.96 -30.96
CA ALA A 46 7.14 1.48 -32.29
C ALA A 46 5.95 1.60 -33.23
N SER A 47 6.17 2.15 -34.41
CA SER A 47 5.13 2.30 -35.43
C SER A 47 4.65 0.93 -35.89
N GLY A 48 3.33 0.73 -35.94
CA GLY A 48 2.71 -0.53 -36.35
C GLY A 48 2.64 -1.61 -35.28
N LEU A 49 3.07 -1.33 -34.05
CA LEU A 49 2.92 -2.23 -32.91
C LEU A 49 1.62 -1.91 -32.15
N PRO A 50 0.80 -2.90 -31.73
CA PRO A 50 -0.32 -2.68 -30.85
C PRO A 50 0.15 -2.09 -29.50
N SER A 51 -0.77 -1.47 -28.76
CA SER A 51 -0.48 -0.91 -27.43
C SER A 51 0.13 -1.94 -26.47
N SER A 52 -0.22 -3.22 -26.65
CA SER A 52 0.39 -4.35 -25.94
C SER A 52 0.49 -5.55 -26.90
N PHE A 53 1.69 -6.02 -27.14
CA PHE A 53 1.99 -7.18 -27.97
C PHE A 53 2.79 -8.19 -27.17
N ARG A 54 2.32 -9.45 -27.12
CA ARG A 54 3.01 -10.54 -26.42
C ARG A 54 4.06 -11.14 -27.36
N ILE A 55 5.30 -10.77 -27.19
CA ILE A 55 6.39 -11.19 -28.06
C ILE A 55 7.04 -12.51 -27.64
N PHE A 56 7.12 -12.77 -26.31
CA PHE A 56 7.52 -14.08 -25.82
C PHE A 56 6.41 -14.66 -24.96
N GLU A 57 5.99 -15.84 -25.31
CA GLU A 57 4.96 -16.58 -24.58
C GLU A 57 5.58 -17.82 -23.96
N HIS A 58 5.41 -17.99 -22.64
CA HIS A 58 5.85 -19.19 -21.94
C HIS A 58 4.67 -20.16 -21.83
N ARG A 59 4.82 -21.34 -22.46
CA ARG A 59 3.86 -22.45 -22.44
C ARG A 59 4.58 -23.78 -22.32
N HIS A 60 4.02 -24.70 -21.57
CA HIS A 60 4.55 -26.05 -21.41
C HIS A 60 6.06 -26.10 -21.11
N ASN A 61 6.50 -25.23 -20.21
CA ASN A 61 7.89 -25.09 -19.81
C ASN A 61 8.86 -24.68 -20.93
N GLN A 62 8.34 -24.07 -22.00
CA GLN A 62 9.11 -23.61 -23.15
C GLN A 62 8.70 -22.19 -23.54
N TYR A 63 9.66 -21.38 -23.92
CA TYR A 63 9.38 -20.08 -24.52
C TYR A 63 9.09 -20.21 -26.01
N HIS A 64 8.11 -19.46 -26.46
CA HIS A 64 7.75 -19.32 -27.87
C HIS A 64 7.93 -17.85 -28.27
N LEU A 65 8.66 -17.60 -29.33
CA LEU A 65 8.73 -16.28 -29.95
C LEU A 65 7.50 -16.11 -30.84
N VAL A 66 6.74 -15.05 -30.60
CA VAL A 66 5.55 -14.68 -31.38
C VAL A 66 5.85 -13.42 -32.18
N PHE A 67 5.59 -13.45 -33.47
CA PHE A 67 5.82 -12.31 -34.34
C PHE A 67 4.78 -12.23 -35.45
N ALA A 68 4.53 -11.02 -35.97
CA ALA A 68 3.61 -10.76 -37.06
C ALA A 68 4.34 -10.63 -38.40
N ASP A 69 3.59 -10.64 -39.49
CA ASP A 69 4.14 -10.48 -40.86
C ASP A 69 5.04 -9.27 -41.06
N PRO A 70 4.68 -8.06 -40.58
CA PRO A 70 5.50 -6.87 -40.80
C PRO A 70 6.75 -6.81 -39.93
N MET A 71 6.91 -7.75 -38.98
CA MET A 71 8.08 -7.75 -38.11
C MET A 71 9.27 -8.39 -38.79
N GLU A 72 10.41 -7.76 -38.61
CA GLU A 72 11.71 -8.25 -39.06
C GLU A 72 12.52 -8.77 -37.90
N GLY A 73 13.39 -9.72 -38.18
CA GLY A 73 14.24 -10.28 -37.15
C GLY A 73 15.12 -11.38 -37.69
N ARG A 74 16.05 -11.80 -36.84
CA ARG A 74 16.97 -12.94 -37.13
C ARG A 74 17.12 -13.76 -35.88
N VAL A 75 17.04 -15.07 -36.07
CA VAL A 75 17.16 -16.04 -34.98
C VAL A 75 18.26 -17.03 -35.35
N ARG A 76 19.13 -17.32 -34.40
CA ARG A 76 20.10 -18.37 -34.51
C ARG A 76 19.52 -19.66 -33.96
N LEU A 77 19.35 -20.63 -34.87
CA LEU A 77 18.93 -21.99 -34.55
C LEU A 77 20.11 -22.91 -34.72
N GLY A 78 20.68 -23.35 -33.59
CA GLY A 78 21.97 -24.09 -33.65
C GLY A 78 23.09 -23.21 -34.20
N ASN A 79 23.61 -23.59 -35.38
CA ASN A 79 24.70 -22.87 -36.07
C ASN A 79 24.25 -21.98 -37.22
N ALA A 80 22.97 -22.00 -37.56
CA ALA A 80 22.41 -21.21 -38.67
C ALA A 80 21.72 -19.94 -38.17
N ASP A 81 22.04 -18.80 -38.77
CA ASP A 81 21.30 -17.54 -38.60
C ASP A 81 20.20 -17.49 -39.66
N VAL A 82 18.96 -17.48 -39.24
CA VAL A 82 17.77 -17.50 -40.11
C VAL A 82 16.94 -16.25 -39.84
N ASP A 83 16.55 -15.55 -40.90
CA ASP A 83 15.66 -14.40 -40.82
C ASP A 83 14.19 -14.85 -40.77
N PHE A 84 13.29 -13.94 -40.31
CA PHE A 84 11.89 -14.27 -40.19
C PHE A 84 11.20 -14.61 -41.52
N ALA A 85 11.63 -14.00 -42.61
CA ALA A 85 11.10 -14.31 -43.94
C ALA A 85 11.44 -15.78 -44.33
N SER A 86 12.67 -16.20 -44.09
CA SER A 86 13.11 -17.58 -44.32
C SER A 86 12.42 -18.58 -43.38
N LEU A 87 12.22 -18.21 -42.13
CA LEU A 87 11.45 -19.05 -41.18
C LEU A 87 10.02 -19.31 -41.67
N ARG A 88 9.39 -18.30 -42.26
CA ARG A 88 8.04 -18.43 -42.83
C ARG A 88 8.03 -19.28 -44.09
N SER A 89 8.96 -19.01 -45.02
CA SER A 89 9.01 -19.73 -46.32
C SER A 89 9.39 -21.20 -46.17
N GLN A 90 10.23 -21.53 -45.18
CA GLN A 90 10.64 -22.91 -44.90
C GLN A 90 9.66 -23.66 -44.00
N GLY A 91 8.58 -23.03 -43.53
CA GLY A 91 7.60 -23.67 -42.68
C GLY A 91 8.13 -24.07 -41.28
N LEU A 92 9.22 -23.43 -40.81
CA LEU A 92 9.82 -23.69 -39.49
C LEU A 92 9.04 -23.09 -38.34
N VAL A 93 8.03 -22.29 -38.66
CA VAL A 93 7.16 -21.62 -37.69
C VAL A 93 5.74 -22.08 -37.85
N LYS A 94 5.03 -22.14 -36.74
CA LYS A 94 3.58 -22.44 -36.73
C LYS A 94 2.78 -21.15 -36.95
N LYS A 95 1.91 -21.15 -37.97
CA LYS A 95 1.01 -20.02 -38.21
C LYS A 95 -0.23 -20.14 -37.30
N ARG A 96 -0.53 -19.06 -36.58
CA ARG A 96 -1.71 -18.95 -35.74
C ARG A 96 -2.44 -17.64 -36.03
N GLY A 97 -3.43 -17.70 -36.92
CA GLY A 97 -4.08 -16.50 -37.43
C GLY A 97 -3.11 -15.62 -38.21
N ASN A 98 -2.90 -14.38 -37.75
CA ASN A 98 -1.97 -13.42 -38.34
C ASN A 98 -0.57 -13.42 -37.65
N LEU A 99 -0.34 -14.37 -36.75
CA LEU A 99 0.90 -14.48 -36.01
C LEU A 99 1.63 -15.76 -36.33
N TYR A 100 2.94 -15.72 -36.15
CA TYR A 100 3.82 -16.89 -36.28
C TYR A 100 4.43 -17.20 -34.93
N GLU A 101 4.50 -18.47 -34.60
CA GLU A 101 5.08 -18.97 -33.34
C GLU A 101 6.31 -19.82 -33.64
N LEU A 102 7.43 -19.47 -33.03
CA LEU A 102 8.67 -20.25 -33.07
C LEU A 102 9.01 -20.78 -31.67
N PRO A 103 9.05 -22.07 -31.44
CA PRO A 103 9.52 -22.61 -30.16
C PRO A 103 11.02 -22.33 -29.99
N LEU A 104 11.40 -21.82 -28.82
CA LEU A 104 12.78 -21.46 -28.51
C LEU A 104 13.44 -22.54 -27.65
N ASN A 105 14.65 -22.93 -28.03
CA ASN A 105 15.47 -23.80 -27.22
C ASN A 105 16.48 -23.01 -26.39
N GLU A 106 17.05 -23.59 -25.35
CA GLU A 106 18.03 -22.94 -24.47
C GLU A 106 19.33 -22.49 -25.17
N SER A 107 19.57 -22.88 -26.39
CA SER A 107 20.69 -22.44 -27.25
C SER A 107 20.28 -21.34 -28.23
N THR A 108 18.97 -21.04 -28.34
CA THR A 108 18.44 -20.07 -29.28
C THR A 108 18.75 -18.65 -28.82
N ARG A 109 19.20 -17.83 -29.74
CA ARG A 109 19.37 -16.37 -29.53
C ARG A 109 18.96 -15.65 -30.80
N GLY A 110 18.59 -14.37 -30.65
CA GLY A 110 18.19 -13.62 -31.82
C GLY A 110 17.90 -12.17 -31.54
N LYS A 111 17.43 -11.51 -32.59
CA LYS A 111 16.95 -10.12 -32.54
C LYS A 111 15.64 -9.99 -33.26
N VAL A 112 14.78 -9.14 -32.72
CA VAL A 112 13.52 -8.72 -33.32
C VAL A 112 13.55 -7.21 -33.51
N VAL A 113 13.28 -6.73 -34.69
CA VAL A 113 13.27 -5.31 -35.02
C VAL A 113 11.82 -4.83 -34.97
N LEU A 114 11.58 -3.80 -34.18
CA LEU A 114 10.28 -3.17 -33.97
C LEU A 114 10.42 -1.67 -34.26
N GLY A 115 10.41 -1.32 -35.56
CA GLY A 115 10.68 0.05 -35.99
C GLY A 115 12.10 0.50 -35.59
N GLU A 116 12.21 1.52 -34.73
CA GLU A 116 13.50 2.06 -34.28
C GLU A 116 14.11 1.26 -33.11
N VAL A 117 13.32 0.35 -32.52
CA VAL A 117 13.72 -0.44 -31.36
C VAL A 117 14.08 -1.86 -31.80
N THR A 118 15.16 -2.37 -31.27
CA THR A 118 15.56 -3.77 -31.46
C THR A 118 15.55 -4.50 -30.14
N LEU A 119 14.82 -5.60 -30.07
CA LEU A 119 14.86 -6.53 -28.95
C LEU A 119 15.91 -7.61 -29.22
N LEU A 120 16.88 -7.74 -28.33
CA LEU A 120 17.81 -8.89 -28.31
C LEU A 120 17.34 -9.89 -27.29
N PHE A 121 17.43 -11.17 -27.62
CA PHE A 121 17.12 -12.22 -26.67
C PHE A 121 18.13 -13.37 -26.74
N GLN A 122 18.41 -13.94 -25.57
CA GLN A 122 19.27 -15.13 -25.43
C GLN A 122 18.97 -15.84 -24.12
N PHE A 123 19.30 -17.12 -24.07
CA PHE A 123 19.24 -17.87 -22.82
C PHE A 123 20.62 -17.82 -22.13
N VAL A 124 20.60 -17.42 -20.86
CA VAL A 124 21.79 -17.31 -20.01
C VAL A 124 21.61 -18.13 -18.74
N LYS A 125 22.71 -18.55 -18.12
CA LYS A 125 22.61 -19.12 -16.77
C LYS A 125 22.03 -18.09 -15.81
N ALA A 126 21.13 -18.54 -14.98
CA ALA A 126 20.57 -17.65 -13.95
C ALA A 126 21.73 -17.03 -13.13
N PRO A 127 21.78 -15.70 -12.97
CA PRO A 127 22.74 -15.09 -12.08
C PRO A 127 22.53 -15.65 -10.66
N PRO A 128 23.60 -15.83 -9.89
CA PRO A 128 23.45 -16.28 -8.51
C PRO A 128 22.50 -15.34 -7.79
N GLU A 129 21.57 -15.90 -7.02
CA GLU A 129 20.70 -15.06 -6.20
C GLU A 129 21.58 -14.20 -5.31
N PRO A 130 21.31 -12.88 -5.25
CA PRO A 130 22.01 -12.01 -4.32
C PRO A 130 21.83 -12.60 -2.92
N ALA A 131 22.94 -12.72 -2.20
CA ALA A 131 22.89 -13.17 -0.82
C ALA A 131 21.82 -12.37 -0.10
N LYS A 132 20.88 -13.06 0.56
CA LYS A 132 19.83 -12.41 1.33
C LYS A 132 20.49 -11.36 2.21
N ALA A 133 20.09 -10.10 2.08
CA ALA A 133 20.60 -9.03 2.90
C ALA A 133 20.43 -9.44 4.36
N GLN A 134 21.54 -9.78 5.00
CA GLN A 134 21.55 -10.07 6.42
C GLN A 134 21.48 -8.71 7.13
N LEU A 135 20.36 -8.44 7.78
CA LEU A 135 20.28 -7.28 8.65
C LEU A 135 21.40 -7.39 9.70
N PRO A 136 22.19 -6.33 9.88
CA PRO A 136 23.19 -6.29 10.93
C PRO A 136 22.60 -6.77 12.27
N PRO A 137 23.33 -7.54 13.07
CA PRO A 137 22.84 -8.04 14.36
C PRO A 137 22.33 -6.93 15.28
N SER A 138 22.84 -5.71 15.12
CA SER A 138 22.37 -4.50 15.83
C SER A 138 20.91 -4.13 15.56
N ILE A 139 20.33 -4.52 14.40
CA ILE A 139 18.93 -4.23 14.07
C ILE A 139 18.02 -5.38 14.54
N LYS A 140 18.57 -6.56 14.78
CA LYS A 140 17.86 -7.70 15.37
C LYS A 140 17.77 -7.63 16.88
N GLY A 141 18.31 -6.58 17.49
CA GLY A 141 18.23 -6.37 18.94
C GLY A 141 16.79 -6.37 19.41
N SER A 142 16.51 -7.16 20.44
CA SER A 142 15.24 -7.08 21.15
C SER A 142 14.98 -5.63 21.56
N LEU A 143 13.73 -5.17 21.49
CA LEU A 143 13.32 -3.85 21.98
C LEU A 143 13.85 -3.57 23.39
N TRP A 144 14.00 -4.61 24.20
CA TRP A 144 14.58 -4.55 25.54
C TRP A 144 16.07 -4.18 25.57
N GLN A 145 16.84 -4.51 24.53
CA GLN A 145 18.25 -4.17 24.43
C GLN A 145 18.50 -2.77 23.87
N SER A 146 17.53 -2.21 23.14
CA SER A 146 17.63 -0.83 22.61
C SER A 146 17.05 0.21 23.57
N MET A 147 16.33 -0.20 24.60
CA MET A 147 15.79 0.72 25.60
C MET A 147 16.88 1.04 26.65
N ASP A 148 17.06 2.31 26.90
CA ASP A 148 17.98 2.80 27.92
C ASP A 148 17.56 2.25 29.29
N GLN A 149 18.46 1.50 29.94
CA GLN A 149 18.22 0.90 31.23
C GLN A 149 17.90 1.95 32.31
N LEU A 150 18.53 3.13 32.22
CA LEU A 150 18.24 4.24 33.11
C LEU A 150 16.81 4.72 32.95
N PHE A 151 16.32 4.85 31.71
CA PHE A 151 14.94 5.21 31.45
C PHE A 151 13.96 4.19 32.05
N LEU A 152 14.22 2.90 31.89
CA LEU A 152 13.38 1.83 32.45
C LEU A 152 13.34 1.88 33.96
N ILE A 153 14.47 2.11 34.63
CA ILE A 153 14.54 2.21 36.11
C ILE A 153 13.72 3.41 36.59
N VAL A 154 13.88 4.57 35.96
CA VAL A 154 13.14 5.79 36.32
C VAL A 154 11.65 5.60 36.09
N LEU A 155 11.26 5.00 34.95
CA LEU A 155 9.88 4.71 34.62
C LEU A 155 9.25 3.74 35.64
N ALA A 156 9.93 2.64 35.93
CA ALA A 156 9.45 1.66 36.92
C ALA A 156 9.34 2.27 38.31
N GLY A 157 10.34 3.05 38.75
CA GLY A 157 10.31 3.77 40.03
C GLY A 157 9.13 4.76 40.10
N SER A 158 8.91 5.54 39.05
CA SER A 158 7.78 6.47 38.97
C SER A 158 6.45 5.77 39.05
N LEU A 159 6.25 4.67 38.30
CA LEU A 159 5.04 3.86 38.37
C LEU A 159 4.80 3.31 39.77
N LEU A 160 5.85 2.80 40.41
CA LEU A 160 5.76 2.24 41.76
C LEU A 160 5.29 3.28 42.76
N VAL A 161 5.86 4.49 42.74
CA VAL A 161 5.44 5.61 43.60
C VAL A 161 3.99 6.00 43.37
N HIS A 162 3.58 6.14 42.09
CA HIS A 162 2.19 6.53 41.77
C HIS A 162 1.19 5.45 42.17
N PHE A 163 1.47 4.18 41.92
CA PHE A 163 0.57 3.10 42.33
C PHE A 163 0.51 2.93 43.85
N SER A 164 1.64 3.14 44.54
CA SER A 164 1.68 3.11 46.02
C SER A 164 0.84 4.25 46.59
N ALA A 165 0.98 5.46 46.08
CA ALA A 165 0.20 6.62 46.51
C ALA A 165 -1.31 6.40 46.23
N ALA A 166 -1.66 5.93 45.04
CA ALA A 166 -3.04 5.64 44.68
C ALA A 166 -3.65 4.55 45.59
N GLY A 167 -2.87 3.48 45.85
CA GLY A 167 -3.29 2.42 46.76
C GLY A 167 -3.48 2.91 48.21
N TYR A 168 -2.54 3.75 48.68
CA TYR A 168 -2.67 4.37 49.98
C TYR A 168 -3.95 5.23 50.10
N LEU A 169 -4.21 6.09 49.11
CA LEU A 169 -5.43 6.91 49.09
C LEU A 169 -6.70 6.07 48.98
N ALA A 170 -6.68 4.97 48.26
CA ALA A 170 -7.83 4.07 48.14
C ALA A 170 -8.12 3.28 49.43
N CYS A 171 -7.07 2.93 50.19
CA CYS A 171 -7.17 2.19 51.47
C CYS A 171 -7.19 3.09 52.68
N ALA A 172 -6.86 4.39 52.55
CA ALA A 172 -6.91 5.31 53.67
C ALA A 172 -8.36 5.43 54.19
N PRO A 173 -8.56 5.34 55.50
CA PRO A 173 -9.88 5.53 56.07
C PRO A 173 -10.34 6.94 55.67
N ARG A 174 -11.50 7.03 55.06
CA ARG A 174 -12.13 8.33 54.76
C ARG A 174 -12.37 9.01 56.11
N VAL A 175 -11.77 10.18 56.28
CA VAL A 175 -12.14 11.07 57.40
C VAL A 175 -13.61 11.39 57.16
N GLU A 176 -14.47 10.86 58.03
CA GLU A 176 -15.86 11.24 58.04
C GLU A 176 -15.88 12.76 58.29
N GLU A 177 -16.26 13.53 57.28
CA GLU A 177 -16.55 14.93 57.50
C GLU A 177 -17.71 14.96 58.50
N HIS A 178 -17.40 15.34 59.74
CA HIS A 178 -18.41 15.66 60.70
C HIS A 178 -19.22 16.82 60.09
N GLU A 179 -20.36 16.48 59.50
CA GLU A 179 -21.35 17.50 59.20
C GLU A 179 -21.67 18.20 60.53
N LEU A 180 -21.14 19.40 60.69
CA LEU A 180 -21.48 20.28 61.80
C LEU A 180 -23.00 20.46 61.77
N SER A 181 -23.68 19.69 62.67
CA SER A 181 -25.12 19.87 62.83
C SER A 181 -25.37 21.32 63.25
N LEU A 182 -26.37 21.92 62.61
CA LEU A 182 -26.76 23.32 62.87
C LEU A 182 -26.95 23.61 64.39
N ASP A 183 -27.15 22.59 65.20
CA ASP A 183 -27.32 22.69 66.66
C ASP A 183 -26.01 22.94 67.41
N GLU A 184 -24.82 22.70 66.83
CA GLU A 184 -23.53 22.98 67.44
C GLU A 184 -22.98 24.38 67.13
N LEU A 185 -23.66 25.15 66.29
CA LEU A 185 -23.26 26.52 66.01
C LEU A 185 -23.71 27.47 67.14
N PRO A 186 -22.79 28.20 67.76
CA PRO A 186 -23.16 29.26 68.71
C PRO A 186 -24.17 30.22 68.12
N ASP A 187 -25.22 30.55 68.86
CA ASP A 187 -26.35 31.38 68.49
C ASP A 187 -26.02 32.69 67.72
N ARG A 188 -24.80 33.19 67.93
CA ARG A 188 -24.32 34.41 67.25
C ARG A 188 -24.04 34.19 65.75
N PHE A 189 -23.85 32.96 65.31
CA PHE A 189 -23.62 32.63 63.88
C PHE A 189 -24.87 32.16 63.18
N ALA A 190 -25.85 31.63 63.94
CA ALA A 190 -27.12 31.19 63.38
C ALA A 190 -27.93 32.33 62.72
N ARG A 191 -27.77 33.57 63.22
CA ARG A 191 -28.44 34.75 62.66
C ARG A 191 -27.92 35.22 61.31
N VAL A 192 -26.71 34.85 60.95
CA VAL A 192 -26.09 35.29 59.69
C VAL A 192 -26.46 34.33 58.55
N LEU A 193 -26.76 33.08 58.85
CA LEU A 193 -27.01 32.04 57.84
C LEU A 193 -28.50 31.89 57.47
N ILE A 194 -29.43 32.50 58.26
CA ILE A 194 -30.85 32.45 57.94
C ILE A 194 -31.22 33.75 57.23
N PRO A 195 -31.43 33.78 55.91
CA PRO A 195 -31.97 34.96 55.27
C PRO A 195 -33.40 35.17 55.78
N THR A 196 -33.62 36.28 56.51
CA THR A 196 -34.97 36.72 56.98
C THR A 196 -35.83 37.00 55.75
N ARG A 197 -36.72 36.10 55.45
CA ARG A 197 -37.72 36.28 54.41
C ARG A 197 -38.67 37.36 54.90
N PRO A 198 -38.89 38.45 54.15
CA PRO A 198 -39.91 39.41 54.53
C PRO A 198 -41.30 38.77 54.55
N PRO A 199 -42.23 39.18 55.44
CA PRO A 199 -43.58 38.62 55.53
C PRO A 199 -44.34 38.84 54.24
N GLU A 200 -44.79 37.72 53.63
CA GLU A 200 -45.62 37.69 52.45
C GLU A 200 -47.02 38.27 52.77
N THR A 201 -47.29 39.51 52.34
CA THR A 201 -48.62 40.08 52.31
C THR A 201 -49.49 39.40 51.29
N LYS A 202 -50.55 38.72 51.73
CA LYS A 202 -51.58 38.16 50.85
C LYS A 202 -52.30 39.28 50.12
N PRO A 203 -52.49 39.24 48.80
CA PRO A 203 -53.45 39.97 48.09
C PRO A 203 -54.76 39.18 48.00
N ALA A 204 -55.87 39.89 48.29
CA ALA A 204 -57.25 39.48 48.14
C ALA A 204 -57.66 39.31 46.64
N PRO A 205 -58.71 38.52 46.35
CA PRO A 205 -59.06 38.13 44.99
C PRO A 205 -59.85 39.19 44.25
N THR A 206 -59.55 39.46 43.00
CA THR A 206 -60.44 40.18 42.10
C THR A 206 -60.53 39.43 40.77
N GLN A 207 -61.76 39.24 40.40
CA GLN A 207 -62.25 38.55 39.21
C GLN A 207 -61.93 39.29 37.91
N GLY A 208 -61.88 38.53 36.83
CA GLY A 208 -62.07 39.11 35.50
C GLY A 208 -61.20 38.45 34.42
N ALA A 209 -61.81 37.51 33.73
CA ALA A 209 -61.36 37.05 32.40
C ALA A 209 -61.59 38.15 31.33
N PRO A 210 -61.13 38.07 30.07
CA PRO A 210 -61.04 36.89 29.23
C PRO A 210 -59.79 36.76 28.32
N GLU A 211 -59.51 35.57 27.93
CA GLU A 211 -59.23 35.02 26.61
C GLU A 211 -58.75 35.93 25.47
N VAL A 212 -57.67 35.54 24.80
CA VAL A 212 -57.46 35.41 23.35
C VAL A 212 -56.01 34.96 23.08
N ASP A 213 -55.82 33.72 22.76
CA ASP A 213 -55.47 33.05 21.47
C ASP A 213 -54.19 33.43 20.75
N LYS A 214 -53.45 32.36 20.45
CA LYS A 214 -52.53 32.09 19.32
C LYS A 214 -51.16 32.80 19.26
N LYS A 215 -50.09 32.15 19.11
CA LYS A 215 -49.67 31.23 18.04
C LYS A 215 -48.21 30.83 18.22
N GLU A 216 -47.95 29.62 17.87
CA GLU A 216 -46.65 28.96 17.62
C GLU A 216 -45.62 29.81 16.87
N THR A 217 -44.39 29.64 17.20
CA THR A 217 -43.38 29.37 16.16
C THR A 217 -42.19 28.63 16.73
N LYS A 218 -42.00 27.48 16.13
CA LYS A 218 -40.93 26.51 16.20
C LYS A 218 -39.75 27.05 15.40
N SER A 219 -38.55 26.94 15.88
CA SER A 219 -37.37 26.95 15.03
C SER A 219 -36.33 25.95 15.55
N GLU A 220 -36.31 24.83 14.87
CA GLU A 220 -35.20 23.88 14.85
C GLU A 220 -34.03 24.52 14.11
N GLU A 221 -32.86 24.43 14.67
CA GLU A 221 -31.62 24.65 13.96
C GLU A 221 -30.79 23.36 13.97
N SER A 222 -30.84 22.67 12.84
CA SER A 222 -30.08 21.52 12.55
C SER A 222 -28.84 21.95 11.76
N ASN A 223 -27.68 21.72 12.35
CA ASN A 223 -26.38 21.91 11.71
C ASN A 223 -26.03 20.66 10.94
N LYS A 224 -25.91 20.77 9.62
CA LYS A 224 -25.42 19.69 8.73
C LYS A 224 -24.32 20.22 7.85
N HIS A 225 -23.09 19.80 8.16
CA HIS A 225 -21.93 19.96 7.30
C HIS A 225 -22.10 19.10 6.05
N GLY A 226 -22.15 19.75 4.89
CA GLY A 226 -22.06 19.13 3.59
C GLY A 226 -20.71 19.38 2.96
N TYR A 227 -19.98 18.32 2.68
CA TYR A 227 -18.84 18.34 1.78
C TYR A 227 -19.33 18.39 0.34
N CYS A 228 -18.93 19.40 -0.39
CA CYS A 228 -19.01 19.42 -1.85
C CYS A 228 -17.64 19.17 -2.46
N ASN A 229 -17.56 18.11 -3.20
CA ASN A 229 -16.50 17.80 -4.15
C ASN A 229 -16.93 18.30 -5.54
N SER A 230 -16.11 19.02 -6.25
CA SER A 230 -16.27 19.33 -7.66
C SER A 230 -14.91 19.61 -8.28
N HIS A 231 -14.47 18.71 -9.11
CA HIS A 231 -14.22 18.83 -10.55
C HIS A 231 -13.42 20.06 -11.01
N GLY A 232 -12.25 19.78 -11.53
CA GLY A 232 -11.42 20.56 -12.39
C GLY A 232 -10.33 19.67 -12.98
#